data_adcef57178880266dec718f24342cec5
#
_entry.id   adcef57178880266dec718f24342cec5
#
_cell.length_a   1.000
_cell.length_b   1.000
_cell.length_c   1.000
_cell.angle_alpha   90.00
_cell.angle_beta   90.00
_cell.angle_gamma   90.00
#
_symmetry.space_group_name_H-M   'P 1'
#
loop_
_entity.id
_entity.type
_entity.pdbx_description
1 polymer ?
#
loop_
_entity_poly.entity_id
_entity_poly.type
_entity_poly.pdbx_seq_one_letter_code
_entity_poly.pdbx_strand_id
1 'polypeptide(L)'
;MKAFITGITGQDGFYLSKLLLERGYEVHGTVRRSSSINTSRIDNLISEYVKDGRMFLHYSDLLDSTSLTNLINIIQPDEIYNLAAQSHVAVSFKNPLYTSQTSTVGPVALLEVVKNSDKKIKYYQASSSEMYGGIDNNILNEESKFC
;
A
#
# COMPACT_ATOMS: atom_id res chain seq x y z
N MET A 1 13.26 -7.15 -10.43
CA MET A 1 12.84 -6.96 -9.01
C MET A 1 11.32 -7.01 -8.95
N LYS A 2 10.77 -7.48 -7.82
CA LYS A 2 9.32 -7.56 -7.58
C LYS A 2 8.91 -6.55 -6.52
N ALA A 3 7.91 -5.75 -6.81
CA ALA A 3 7.30 -4.81 -5.88
C ALA A 3 5.87 -5.25 -5.52
N PHE A 4 5.54 -5.23 -4.24
CA PHE A 4 4.18 -5.46 -3.75
C PHE A 4 3.60 -4.15 -3.21
N ILE A 5 2.46 -3.72 -3.75
CA ILE A 5 1.87 -2.41 -3.46
C ILE A 5 0.46 -2.59 -2.93
N THR A 6 0.20 -2.19 -1.69
CA THR A 6 -1.17 -2.03 -1.20
C THR A 6 -1.69 -0.64 -1.57
N GLY A 7 -2.99 -0.52 -1.86
CA GLY A 7 -3.56 0.76 -2.28
C GLY A 7 -3.17 1.20 -3.69
N ILE A 8 -2.87 0.24 -4.58
CA ILE A 8 -2.42 0.50 -5.96
C ILE A 8 -3.38 1.39 -6.77
N THR A 9 -4.67 1.38 -6.46
CA THR A 9 -5.70 2.19 -7.13
C THR A 9 -5.74 3.65 -6.65
N GLY A 10 -4.98 3.99 -5.61
CA GLY A 10 -4.80 5.35 -5.12
C GLY A 10 -3.95 6.21 -6.07
N GLN A 11 -3.84 7.52 -5.79
CA GLN A 11 -3.02 8.42 -6.59
C GLN A 11 -1.54 8.02 -6.53
N ASP A 12 -1.00 7.86 -5.34
CA ASP A 12 0.42 7.48 -5.15
C ASP A 12 0.68 6.06 -5.67
N GLY A 13 -0.29 5.14 -5.49
CA GLY A 13 -0.21 3.79 -6.02
C GLY A 13 -0.07 3.77 -7.55
N PHE A 14 -0.83 4.62 -8.25
CA PHE A 14 -0.72 4.77 -9.70
C PHE A 14 0.67 5.26 -10.13
N TYR A 15 1.12 6.40 -9.58
CA TYR A 15 2.40 6.99 -9.99
C TYR A 15 3.59 6.10 -9.64
N LEU A 16 3.56 5.47 -8.47
CA LEU A 16 4.59 4.51 -8.07
C LEU A 16 4.61 3.29 -9.00
N SER A 17 3.45 2.71 -9.29
CA SER A 17 3.35 1.55 -10.18
C SER A 17 3.90 1.88 -11.56
N LYS A 18 3.52 3.04 -12.13
CA LYS A 18 4.03 3.51 -13.41
C LYS A 18 5.56 3.61 -13.40
N LEU A 19 6.13 4.29 -12.40
CA LEU A 19 7.58 4.47 -12.26
C LEU A 19 8.31 3.12 -12.16
N LEU A 20 7.78 2.19 -11.37
CA LEU A 20 8.41 0.88 -11.18
C LEU A 20 8.33 0.01 -12.44
N LEU A 21 7.19 0.02 -13.14
CA LEU A 21 7.02 -0.68 -14.40
C LEU A 21 7.95 -0.14 -15.48
N GLU A 22 8.10 1.18 -15.62
CA GLU A 22 9.05 1.83 -16.52
C GLU A 22 10.52 1.46 -16.19
N ARG A 23 10.82 1.17 -14.92
CA ARG A 23 12.13 0.68 -14.46
C ARG A 23 12.31 -0.84 -14.57
N GLY A 24 11.37 -1.54 -15.19
CA GLY A 24 11.47 -2.98 -15.43
C GLY A 24 11.12 -3.86 -14.24
N TYR A 25 10.43 -3.33 -13.22
CA TYR A 25 9.91 -4.14 -12.12
C TYR A 25 8.72 -5.00 -12.56
N GLU A 26 8.55 -6.11 -11.88
CA GLU A 26 7.30 -6.85 -11.79
C GLU A 26 6.49 -6.26 -10.62
N VAL A 27 5.29 -5.76 -10.91
CA VAL A 27 4.46 -5.05 -9.93
C VAL A 27 3.24 -5.87 -9.57
N HIS A 28 3.09 -6.17 -8.29
CA HIS A 28 1.93 -6.84 -7.70
C HIS A 28 1.15 -5.86 -6.86
N GLY A 29 -0.09 -5.56 -7.24
CA GLY A 29 -0.93 -4.62 -6.52
C GLY A 29 -2.15 -5.27 -5.87
N THR A 30 -2.51 -4.82 -4.66
CA THR A 30 -3.76 -5.25 -4.04
C THR A 30 -4.90 -4.31 -4.39
N VAL A 31 -6.03 -4.89 -4.75
CA VAL A 31 -7.29 -4.20 -5.03
C VAL A 31 -8.36 -4.72 -4.09
N ARG A 32 -9.03 -3.83 -3.37
CA ARG A 32 -10.14 -4.20 -2.52
C ARG A 32 -11.38 -4.54 -3.36
N ARG A 33 -12.07 -5.62 -3.03
CA ARG A 33 -13.36 -5.94 -3.65
C ARG A 33 -14.37 -4.83 -3.35
N SER A 34 -15.02 -4.34 -4.39
CA SER A 34 -16.04 -3.30 -4.32
C SER A 34 -17.15 -3.62 -5.33
N SER A 35 -18.37 -3.19 -5.03
CA SER A 35 -19.50 -3.26 -5.97
C SER A 35 -19.39 -2.26 -7.12
N SER A 36 -18.52 -1.25 -6.99
CA SER A 36 -18.20 -0.29 -8.04
C SER A 36 -16.78 -0.49 -8.56
N ILE A 37 -16.57 -0.15 -9.83
CA ILE A 37 -15.23 -0.19 -10.44
C ILE A 37 -14.35 0.84 -9.72
N ASN A 38 -13.22 0.40 -9.21
CA ASN A 38 -12.26 1.23 -8.49
C ASN A 38 -10.85 1.20 -9.12
N THR A 39 -10.73 0.70 -10.36
CA THR A 39 -9.45 0.59 -11.09
C THR A 39 -9.23 1.70 -12.11
N SER A 40 -10.20 2.59 -12.34
CA SER A 40 -10.17 3.56 -13.44
C SER A 40 -8.87 4.36 -13.57
N ARG A 41 -8.21 4.64 -12.43
CA ARG A 41 -6.93 5.36 -12.43
C ARG A 41 -5.77 4.54 -13.00
N ILE A 42 -5.82 3.22 -12.86
CA ILE A 42 -4.76 2.30 -13.30
C ILE A 42 -5.10 1.53 -14.57
N ASP A 43 -6.26 1.77 -15.20
CA ASP A 43 -6.72 1.01 -16.37
C ASP A 43 -5.72 1.05 -17.54
N ASN A 44 -5.05 2.18 -17.75
CA ASN A 44 -4.00 2.31 -18.76
C ASN A 44 -2.81 1.38 -18.46
N LEU A 45 -2.38 1.32 -17.20
CA LEU A 45 -1.30 0.41 -16.79
C LEU A 45 -1.72 -1.06 -16.93
N ILE A 46 -2.97 -1.37 -16.58
CA ILE A 46 -3.53 -2.72 -16.76
C ILE A 46 -3.48 -3.13 -18.24
N SER A 47 -3.95 -2.25 -19.14
CA SER A 47 -4.01 -2.56 -20.55
C SER A 47 -2.64 -2.80 -21.19
N GLU A 48 -1.62 -2.11 -20.69
CA GLU A 48 -0.25 -2.17 -21.20
C GLU A 48 0.55 -3.31 -20.55
N TYR A 49 0.59 -3.38 -19.23
CA TYR A 49 1.55 -4.21 -18.51
C TYR A 49 1.02 -5.55 -17.99
N VAL A 50 -0.30 -5.75 -17.89
CA VAL A 50 -0.85 -7.07 -17.54
C VAL A 50 -0.62 -8.07 -18.68
N LYS A 51 -0.81 -7.64 -19.92
CA LYS A 51 -0.54 -8.49 -21.10
C LYS A 51 0.93 -8.86 -21.22
N ASP A 52 1.81 -7.95 -20.83
CA ASP A 52 3.26 -8.17 -20.79
C ASP A 52 3.73 -9.07 -19.63
N GLY A 53 2.83 -9.50 -18.76
CA GLY A 53 3.17 -10.30 -17.58
C GLY A 53 4.04 -9.58 -16.56
N ARG A 54 3.96 -8.23 -16.49
CA ARG A 54 4.73 -7.41 -15.54
C ARG A 54 3.88 -6.73 -14.48
N MET A 55 2.55 -6.70 -14.64
CA MET A 55 1.61 -6.18 -13.65
C MET A 55 0.60 -7.24 -13.28
N PHE A 56 0.39 -7.43 -11.98
CA PHE A 56 -0.52 -8.42 -11.42
C PHE A 56 -1.41 -7.76 -10.37
N LEU A 57 -2.72 -7.99 -10.46
CA LEU A 57 -3.68 -7.48 -9.50
C LEU A 57 -4.26 -8.62 -8.67
N HIS A 58 -4.26 -8.42 -7.35
CA HIS A 58 -4.74 -9.38 -6.37
C HIS A 58 -5.87 -8.79 -5.55
N TYR A 59 -6.97 -9.51 -5.40
CA TYR A 59 -8.02 -9.10 -4.49
C TYR A 59 -7.61 -9.39 -3.05
N SER A 60 -7.44 -8.34 -2.26
CA SER A 60 -7.11 -8.44 -0.84
C SER A 60 -7.50 -7.16 -0.10
N ASP A 61 -7.65 -7.25 1.21
CA ASP A 61 -7.90 -6.12 2.12
C ASP A 61 -6.83 -6.12 3.22
N LEU A 62 -6.47 -4.93 3.73
CA LEU A 62 -5.53 -4.81 4.87
C LEU A 62 -6.03 -5.52 6.13
N LEU A 63 -7.33 -5.69 6.26
CA LEU A 63 -7.94 -6.41 7.39
C LEU A 63 -7.87 -7.94 7.24
N ASP A 64 -7.56 -8.44 6.05
CA ASP A 64 -7.34 -9.86 5.79
C ASP A 64 -5.85 -10.21 5.81
N SER A 65 -5.31 -10.29 7.02
CA SER A 65 -3.90 -10.62 7.24
C SER A 65 -3.50 -11.99 6.67
N THR A 66 -4.41 -12.96 6.67
CA THR A 66 -4.17 -14.28 6.10
C THR A 66 -3.97 -14.22 4.60
N SER A 67 -4.85 -13.52 3.89
CA SER A 67 -4.73 -13.30 2.44
C SER A 67 -3.43 -12.58 2.09
N LEU A 68 -3.08 -11.51 2.82
CA LEU A 68 -1.84 -10.77 2.62
C LEU A 68 -0.60 -11.64 2.86
N THR A 69 -0.58 -12.41 3.94
CA THR A 69 0.51 -13.33 4.24
C THR A 69 0.72 -14.35 3.13
N ASN A 70 -0.37 -14.96 2.66
CA ASN A 70 -0.31 -15.95 1.58
C ASN A 70 0.20 -15.32 0.27
N LEU A 71 -0.28 -14.13 -0.08
CA LEU A 71 0.17 -13.41 -1.28
C LEU A 71 1.67 -13.10 -1.21
N ILE A 72 2.15 -12.54 -0.10
CA ILE A 72 3.55 -12.19 0.08
C ILE A 72 4.43 -13.44 0.03
N ASN A 73 4.01 -14.54 0.65
CA ASN A 73 4.72 -15.81 0.62
C ASN A 73 4.80 -16.43 -0.78
N ILE A 74 3.76 -16.29 -1.60
CA ILE A 74 3.76 -16.79 -2.99
C ILE A 74 4.60 -15.87 -3.90
N ILE A 75 4.43 -14.56 -3.78
CA ILE A 75 5.08 -13.58 -4.66
C ILE A 75 6.57 -13.43 -4.33
N GLN A 76 6.93 -13.51 -3.05
CA GLN A 76 8.29 -13.27 -2.56
C GLN A 76 8.85 -11.93 -3.08
N PRO A 77 8.19 -10.78 -2.74
CA PRO A 77 8.61 -9.49 -3.25
C PRO A 77 10.00 -9.09 -2.73
N ASP A 78 10.68 -8.22 -3.46
CA ASP A 78 11.91 -7.56 -2.99
C ASP A 78 11.59 -6.33 -2.16
N GLU A 79 10.48 -5.68 -2.49
CA GLU A 79 10.04 -4.43 -1.87
C GLU A 79 8.52 -4.44 -1.64
N ILE A 80 8.09 -3.97 -0.46
CA ILE A 80 6.67 -3.77 -0.12
C ILE A 80 6.43 -2.29 0.11
N TYR A 81 5.39 -1.75 -0.54
CA TYR A 81 4.93 -0.38 -0.38
C TYR A 81 3.50 -0.39 0.18
N ASN A 82 3.36 -0.04 1.45
CA ASN A 82 2.05 0.05 2.07
C ASN A 82 1.51 1.49 1.93
N LEU A 83 0.67 1.69 0.91
CA LEU A 83 0.00 2.96 0.62
C LEU A 83 -1.49 2.91 0.95
N ALA A 84 -2.02 1.72 1.29
CA ALA A 84 -3.42 1.58 1.65
C ALA A 84 -3.68 2.09 3.06
N ALA A 85 -4.74 2.87 3.19
CA ALA A 85 -5.22 3.40 4.46
C ALA A 85 -6.70 3.76 4.37
N GLN A 86 -7.36 3.97 5.52
CA GLN A 86 -8.56 4.79 5.61
C GLN A 86 -8.10 6.24 5.79
N SER A 87 -8.04 7.02 4.70
CA SER A 87 -7.43 8.36 4.68
C SER A 87 -8.43 9.51 4.79
N HIS A 88 -9.75 9.22 4.83
CA HIS A 88 -10.76 10.27 4.86
C HIS A 88 -11.03 10.71 6.31
N VAL A 89 -10.61 11.93 6.68
CA VAL A 89 -10.68 12.47 8.04
C VAL A 89 -12.09 12.39 8.64
N ALA A 90 -13.13 12.84 7.92
CA ALA A 90 -14.50 12.80 8.46
C ALA A 90 -15.00 11.36 8.70
N VAL A 91 -14.51 10.37 7.96
CA VAL A 91 -14.85 8.95 8.17
C VAL A 91 -14.15 8.41 9.41
N SER A 92 -12.96 8.88 9.75
CA SER A 92 -12.24 8.42 10.95
C SER A 92 -13.02 8.70 12.24
N PHE A 93 -13.71 9.83 12.31
CA PHE A 93 -14.56 10.16 13.44
C PHE A 93 -15.87 9.35 13.49
N LYS A 94 -16.42 9.01 12.31
CA LYS A 94 -17.68 8.23 12.22
C LYS A 94 -17.46 6.73 12.40
N ASN A 95 -16.32 6.22 11.94
CA ASN A 95 -15.95 4.81 11.96
C ASN A 95 -14.56 4.60 12.57
N PRO A 96 -14.37 4.95 13.86
CA PRO A 96 -13.04 4.94 14.48
C PRO A 96 -12.45 3.53 14.58
N LEU A 97 -13.26 2.52 14.83
CA LEU A 97 -12.80 1.13 14.90
C LEU A 97 -12.23 0.65 13.55
N TYR A 98 -12.96 0.86 12.46
CA TYR A 98 -12.49 0.50 11.11
C TYR A 98 -11.21 1.25 10.75
N THR A 99 -11.15 2.55 11.07
CA THR A 99 -9.97 3.38 10.82
C THR A 99 -8.75 2.87 11.59
N SER A 100 -8.93 2.56 12.89
CA SER A 100 -7.86 2.00 13.72
C SER A 100 -7.39 0.63 13.21
N GLN A 101 -8.30 -0.26 12.87
CA GLN A 101 -7.96 -1.57 12.34
C GLN A 101 -7.17 -1.46 11.02
N THR A 102 -7.66 -0.66 10.08
CA THR A 102 -7.01 -0.49 8.77
C THR A 102 -5.65 0.20 8.88
N SER A 103 -5.55 1.24 9.73
CA SER A 103 -4.36 2.09 9.78
C SER A 103 -3.32 1.63 10.81
N THR A 104 -3.67 0.68 11.70
CA THR A 104 -2.76 0.15 12.72
C THR A 104 -2.57 -1.36 12.56
N VAL A 105 -3.64 -2.15 12.65
CA VAL A 105 -3.54 -3.62 12.63
C VAL A 105 -3.06 -4.11 11.26
N GLY A 106 -3.54 -3.54 10.17
CA GLY A 106 -3.10 -3.89 8.81
C GLY A 106 -1.58 -3.71 8.60
N PRO A 107 -1.00 -2.53 8.87
CA PRO A 107 0.45 -2.32 8.82
C PRO A 107 1.24 -3.27 9.74
N VAL A 108 0.78 -3.50 10.97
CA VAL A 108 1.44 -4.45 11.90
C VAL A 108 1.46 -5.86 11.32
N ALA A 109 0.35 -6.32 10.74
CA ALA A 109 0.28 -7.62 10.10
C ALA A 109 1.30 -7.75 8.94
N LEU A 110 1.43 -6.72 8.10
CA LEU A 110 2.44 -6.69 7.04
C LEU A 110 3.87 -6.73 7.60
N LEU A 111 4.15 -5.97 8.65
CA LEU A 111 5.46 -5.98 9.31
C LEU A 111 5.80 -7.34 9.91
N GLU A 112 4.83 -8.04 10.50
CA GLU A 112 5.04 -9.40 11.01
C GLU A 112 5.37 -10.39 9.87
N VAL A 113 4.74 -10.26 8.71
CA VAL A 113 5.09 -11.07 7.52
C VAL A 113 6.52 -10.77 7.07
N VAL A 114 6.91 -9.51 6.98
CA VAL A 114 8.27 -9.10 6.60
C VAL A 114 9.31 -9.63 7.59
N LYS A 115 9.04 -9.50 8.89
CA LYS A 115 9.92 -9.97 9.97
C LYS A 115 10.14 -11.49 9.92
N ASN A 116 9.09 -12.25 9.59
CA ASN A 116 9.14 -13.72 9.57
C ASN A 116 9.50 -14.29 8.18
N SER A 117 9.82 -13.44 7.21
CA SER A 117 10.24 -13.87 5.87
C SER A 117 11.71 -14.28 5.88
N ASP A 118 12.03 -15.41 5.25
CA ASP A 118 13.42 -15.82 5.00
C ASP A 118 14.14 -14.89 4.01
N LYS A 119 13.36 -14.18 3.18
CA LYS A 119 13.87 -13.20 2.24
C LYS A 119 13.99 -11.83 2.89
N LYS A 120 15.11 -11.13 2.66
CA LYS A 120 15.24 -9.73 3.06
C LYS A 120 14.36 -8.85 2.18
N ILE A 121 13.23 -8.41 2.74
CA ILE A 121 12.26 -7.54 2.07
C ILE A 121 12.43 -6.10 2.57
N LYS A 122 12.52 -5.13 1.66
CA LYS A 122 12.46 -3.71 2.03
C LYS A 122 11.00 -3.31 2.19
N TYR A 123 10.68 -2.65 3.28
CA TYR A 123 9.33 -2.19 3.59
C TYR A 123 9.25 -0.67 3.65
N TYR A 124 8.28 -0.11 2.94
CA TYR A 124 7.94 1.31 2.99
C TYR A 124 6.51 1.48 3.53
N GLN A 125 6.36 2.32 4.55
CA GLN A 125 5.08 2.75 5.10
C GLN A 125 4.84 4.21 4.74
N ALA A 126 3.78 4.52 3.98
CA ALA A 126 3.43 5.90 3.65
C ALA A 126 3.10 6.72 4.90
N SER A 127 2.46 6.07 5.87
CA SER A 127 2.09 6.69 7.15
C SER A 127 1.14 7.88 6.99
N SER A 128 1.26 8.91 7.84
CA SER A 128 0.35 10.06 7.86
C SER A 128 1.09 11.34 8.21
N SER A 129 0.74 12.44 7.54
CA SER A 129 1.20 13.78 7.91
C SER A 129 0.73 14.21 9.31
N GLU A 130 -0.35 13.61 9.81
CA GLU A 130 -0.89 13.87 11.15
C GLU A 130 0.09 13.48 12.28
N MET A 131 1.14 12.70 11.97
CA MET A 131 2.22 12.41 12.93
C MET A 131 2.93 13.66 13.44
N TYR A 132 2.90 14.73 12.66
CA TYR A 132 3.54 16.00 13.04
C TYR A 132 2.60 16.94 13.82
N GLY A 133 1.30 16.59 13.93
CA GLY A 133 0.29 17.40 14.61
C GLY A 133 0.09 18.78 13.98
N GLY A 134 -0.50 19.69 14.73
CA GLY A 134 -0.67 21.08 14.33
C GLY A 134 0.53 21.95 14.69
N ILE A 135 1.75 21.51 14.40
CA ILE A 135 2.96 22.26 14.71
C ILE A 135 2.99 23.53 13.87
N ASP A 136 3.26 24.65 14.56
CA ASP A 136 3.40 25.99 14.02
C ASP A 136 4.14 26.02 12.67
N ASN A 137 3.75 26.93 11.79
CA ASN A 137 4.22 27.35 10.47
C ASN A 137 5.67 27.01 10.02
N ASN A 138 6.31 26.01 10.59
CA ASN A 138 7.64 25.56 10.22
C ASN A 138 7.58 24.56 9.08
N ILE A 139 8.50 24.68 8.14
CA ILE A 139 8.71 23.68 7.10
C ILE A 139 9.22 22.40 7.79
N LEU A 140 8.46 21.32 7.65
CA LEU A 140 8.82 20.01 8.21
C LEU A 140 9.88 19.32 7.35
N ASN A 141 10.74 18.54 7.99
CA ASN A 141 11.75 17.70 7.35
C ASN A 141 11.92 16.39 8.15
N GLU A 142 12.83 15.54 7.74
CA GLU A 142 13.05 14.20 8.31
C GLU A 142 13.56 14.23 9.76
N GLU A 143 14.06 15.38 10.25
CA GLU A 143 14.51 15.56 11.63
C GLU A 143 13.43 16.18 12.52
N SER A 144 12.30 16.58 11.93
CA SER A 144 11.18 17.16 12.66
C SER A 144 10.60 16.14 13.65
N LYS A 145 10.35 16.57 14.86
CA LYS A 145 9.78 15.71 15.90
C LYS A 145 8.31 15.42 15.62
N PHE A 146 7.91 14.18 15.89
CA PHE A 146 6.50 13.82 15.93
C PHE A 146 5.80 14.37 17.17
N CYS A 147 4.50 14.65 17.05
CA CYS A 147 3.65 15.04 18.19
C CYS A 147 2.91 13.85 18.77
#